data_8152f23c9713e5f17eddf999d3a97385
#
_entry.id   8152f23c9713e5f17eddf999d3a97385
#
_cell.length_a   1.000
_cell.length_b   1.000
_cell.length_c   1.000
_cell.angle_alpha   90.00
_cell.angle_beta   90.00
_cell.angle_gamma   90.00
#
_symmetry.space_group_name_H-M   'P 1'
#
loop_
_entity.id
_entity.type
_entity.pdbx_description
1 polymer ?
#
loop_
_entity_poly.entity_id
_entity_poly.type
_entity_poly.pdbx_seq_one_letter_code
_entity_poly.pdbx_strand_id
1 'polypeptide(L)'
;ISYFDGKPAAFCAVLPDINELVRFAKGKLSWWKIPILLIKKAMKKQFIAKGIGFGIHPDFQNKGAYAVIVEHMANTRNIHRYPQMYLTTVRAHNFEAVGVYQKLNVNVDRIHVAYRKPLKDGIPVESFEFTEPY
;
A
#
# COMPACT_ATOMS: atom_id res chain seq x y z
N ILE A 1 -11.60 -3.80 8.39
CA ILE A 1 -12.31 -2.62 8.90
C ILE A 1 -12.33 -2.70 10.41
N SER A 2 -11.96 -1.65 11.09
CA SER A 2 -12.11 -1.51 12.54
C SER A 2 -13.36 -0.70 12.86
N TYR A 3 -13.98 -1.04 13.98
CA TYR A 3 -15.20 -0.38 14.47
C TYR A 3 -14.91 0.19 15.86
N PHE A 4 -15.50 1.32 16.15
CA PHE A 4 -15.50 1.95 17.46
C PHE A 4 -16.95 2.22 17.85
N ASP A 5 -17.41 1.63 18.95
CA ASP A 5 -18.82 1.67 19.40
C ASP A 5 -19.83 1.32 18.28
N GLY A 6 -19.53 0.28 17.50
CA GLY A 6 -20.38 -0.18 16.40
C GLY A 6 -20.33 0.70 15.14
N LYS A 7 -19.58 1.79 15.13
CA LYS A 7 -19.39 2.66 13.95
C LYS A 7 -18.08 2.34 13.24
N PRO A 8 -18.04 2.31 11.89
CA PRO A 8 -16.80 2.10 11.16
C PRO A 8 -15.84 3.26 11.42
N ALA A 9 -14.67 2.97 11.99
CA ALA A 9 -13.69 3.95 12.39
C ALA A 9 -12.50 4.04 11.44
N ALA A 10 -12.03 2.88 10.94
CA ALA A 10 -10.90 2.84 10.02
C ALA A 10 -10.93 1.60 9.15
N PHE A 11 -10.21 1.65 8.03
CA PHE A 11 -10.00 0.50 7.16
C PHE A 11 -8.55 0.40 6.71
N CYS A 12 -8.14 -0.83 6.41
CA CYS A 12 -6.90 -1.10 5.71
C CYS A 12 -7.16 -2.20 4.67
N ALA A 13 -6.73 -1.97 3.44
CA ALA A 13 -6.81 -2.92 2.36
C ALA A 13 -5.41 -3.47 2.06
N VAL A 14 -5.23 -4.77 2.28
CA VAL A 14 -3.97 -5.47 2.04
C VAL A 14 -4.24 -6.67 1.15
N LEU A 15 -3.48 -6.80 0.07
CA LEU A 15 -3.56 -7.92 -0.85
C LEU A 15 -2.19 -8.59 -1.00
N PRO A 16 -2.14 -9.91 -1.29
CA PRO A 16 -0.91 -10.54 -1.72
C PRO A 16 -0.41 -9.92 -3.03
N ASP A 17 0.91 -9.70 -3.15
CA ASP A 17 1.48 -9.17 -4.40
C ASP A 17 1.43 -10.25 -5.49
N ILE A 18 0.46 -10.09 -6.38
CA ILE A 18 0.25 -10.99 -7.52
C ILE A 18 1.40 -10.90 -8.53
N ASN A 19 2.15 -9.80 -8.56
CA ASN A 19 3.26 -9.62 -9.50
C ASN A 19 4.31 -10.73 -9.36
N GLU A 20 4.54 -11.22 -8.15
CA GLU A 20 5.43 -12.36 -7.93
C GLU A 20 4.96 -13.63 -8.67
N LEU A 21 3.64 -13.83 -8.76
CA LEU A 21 3.07 -15.00 -9.43
C LEU A 21 3.04 -14.84 -10.94
N VAL A 22 2.74 -13.64 -11.46
CA VAL A 22 2.62 -13.40 -12.91
C VAL A 22 3.95 -13.09 -13.59
N ARG A 23 5.02 -12.90 -12.84
CA ARG A 23 6.36 -12.58 -13.37
C ARG A 23 6.83 -13.58 -14.44
N PHE A 24 6.49 -14.87 -14.29
CA PHE A 24 6.82 -15.89 -15.28
C PHE A 24 6.11 -15.70 -16.62
N ALA A 25 4.99 -14.99 -16.64
CA ALA A 25 4.19 -14.75 -17.83
C ALA A 25 4.81 -13.70 -18.77
N LYS A 26 5.82 -12.92 -18.31
CA LYS A 26 6.56 -11.92 -19.08
C LYS A 26 5.61 -10.96 -19.83
N GLY A 27 4.58 -10.47 -19.14
CA GLY A 27 3.61 -9.50 -19.68
C GLY A 27 2.52 -10.09 -20.59
N LYS A 28 2.56 -11.40 -20.91
CA LYS A 28 1.54 -12.08 -21.74
C LYS A 28 0.91 -13.21 -20.95
N LEU A 29 -0.33 -13.01 -20.52
CA LEU A 29 -1.11 -14.03 -19.82
C LEU A 29 -1.99 -14.79 -20.84
N SER A 30 -1.41 -15.81 -21.48
CA SER A 30 -2.15 -16.72 -22.35
C SER A 30 -2.98 -17.71 -21.52
N TRP A 31 -4.09 -18.17 -22.06
CA TRP A 31 -5.04 -19.06 -21.38
C TRP A 31 -4.38 -20.32 -20.78
N TRP A 32 -3.40 -20.92 -21.44
CA TRP A 32 -2.66 -22.10 -20.95
C TRP A 32 -1.75 -21.80 -19.73
N LYS A 33 -1.41 -20.53 -19.48
CA LYS A 33 -0.65 -20.11 -18.31
C LYS A 33 -1.51 -19.97 -17.05
N ILE A 34 -2.83 -19.92 -17.18
CA ILE A 34 -3.76 -19.78 -16.05
C ILE A 34 -3.67 -20.99 -15.10
N PRO A 35 -3.71 -22.24 -15.57
CA PRO A 35 -3.54 -23.42 -14.69
C PRO A 35 -2.21 -23.37 -13.94
N ILE A 36 -1.13 -22.99 -14.63
CA ILE A 36 0.20 -22.87 -14.00
C ILE A 36 0.19 -21.81 -12.90
N LEU A 37 -0.48 -20.69 -13.12
CA LEU A 37 -0.64 -19.63 -12.13
C LEU A 37 -1.38 -20.13 -10.88
N LEU A 38 -2.45 -20.89 -11.07
CA LEU A 38 -3.23 -21.46 -9.98
C LEU A 38 -2.42 -22.47 -9.17
N ILE A 39 -1.67 -23.34 -9.82
CA ILE A 39 -0.76 -24.29 -9.16
C ILE A 39 0.31 -23.52 -8.36
N LYS A 40 0.99 -22.54 -8.97
CA LYS A 40 1.98 -21.71 -8.28
C LYS A 40 1.40 -21.00 -7.07
N LYS A 41 0.18 -20.48 -7.19
CA LYS A 41 -0.55 -19.85 -6.09
C LYS A 41 -0.84 -20.84 -4.96
N ALA A 42 -1.27 -22.05 -5.29
CA ALA A 42 -1.57 -23.10 -4.31
C ALA A 42 -0.32 -23.60 -3.57
N MET A 43 0.81 -23.69 -4.28
CA MET A 43 2.09 -24.15 -3.70
C MET A 43 2.79 -23.08 -2.88
N LYS A 44 2.50 -21.80 -3.09
CA LYS A 44 3.18 -20.70 -2.42
C LYS A 44 2.60 -20.50 -1.01
N LYS A 45 3.41 -20.75 0.01
CA LYS A 45 3.02 -20.62 1.43
C LYS A 45 3.11 -19.20 1.94
N GLN A 46 4.05 -18.42 1.45
CA GLN A 46 4.31 -17.04 1.89
C GLN A 46 4.20 -16.08 0.70
N PHE A 47 3.65 -14.90 0.94
CA PHE A 47 3.49 -13.83 -0.05
C PHE A 47 4.05 -12.53 0.50
N ILE A 48 4.55 -11.68 -0.39
CA ILE A 48 4.71 -10.26 -0.06
C ILE A 48 3.30 -9.64 -0.01
N ALA A 49 2.99 -8.97 1.08
CA ALA A 49 1.75 -8.21 1.19
C ALA A 49 1.93 -6.84 0.54
N LYS A 50 0.88 -6.34 -0.11
CA LYS A 50 0.83 -4.99 -0.65
C LYS A 50 -0.34 -4.25 -0.04
N GLY A 51 -0.04 -3.21 0.75
CA GLY A 51 -1.03 -2.27 1.22
C GLY A 51 -1.51 -1.43 0.06
N ILE A 52 -2.82 -1.44 -0.21
CA ILE A 52 -3.42 -0.68 -1.29
C ILE A 52 -3.89 0.67 -0.80
N GLY A 53 -4.35 0.72 0.43
CA GLY A 53 -4.80 1.95 1.06
C GLY A 53 -5.22 1.74 2.49
N PHE A 54 -5.22 2.80 3.23
CA PHE A 54 -5.84 2.86 4.55
C PHE A 54 -6.52 4.22 4.73
N GLY A 55 -7.51 4.25 5.59
CA GLY A 55 -8.20 5.48 5.93
C GLY A 55 -8.76 5.40 7.33
N ILE A 56 -8.82 6.55 7.98
CA ILE A 56 -9.41 6.73 9.30
C ILE A 56 -10.50 7.78 9.18
N HIS A 57 -11.68 7.47 9.68
CA HIS A 57 -12.77 8.42 9.71
C HIS A 57 -12.37 9.64 10.55
N PRO A 58 -12.69 10.89 10.14
CA PRO A 58 -12.26 12.10 10.83
C PRO A 58 -12.57 12.10 12.33
N ASP A 59 -13.75 11.63 12.74
CA ASP A 59 -14.17 11.59 14.14
C ASP A 59 -13.31 10.68 15.03
N PHE A 60 -12.55 9.74 14.42
CA PHE A 60 -11.73 8.77 15.12
C PHE A 60 -10.22 8.97 14.92
N GLN A 61 -9.82 10.05 14.24
CA GLN A 61 -8.43 10.44 14.16
C GLN A 61 -7.90 10.78 15.56
N ASN A 62 -6.63 10.48 15.79
CA ASN A 62 -5.93 10.66 17.09
C ASN A 62 -6.53 9.87 18.28
N LYS A 63 -7.47 8.95 18.04
CA LYS A 63 -8.08 8.09 19.07
C LYS A 63 -7.55 6.64 19.06
N GLY A 64 -6.39 6.41 18.47
CA GLY A 64 -5.76 5.08 18.47
C GLY A 64 -6.32 4.11 17.41
N ALA A 65 -7.27 4.51 16.57
CA ALA A 65 -7.86 3.63 15.55
C ALA A 65 -6.81 3.01 14.60
N TYR A 66 -5.71 3.72 14.36
CA TYR A 66 -4.60 3.22 13.57
C TYR A 66 -3.81 2.12 14.28
N ALA A 67 -3.61 2.24 15.59
CA ALA A 67 -2.87 1.25 16.38
C ALA A 67 -3.56 -0.13 16.34
N VAL A 68 -4.90 -0.16 16.39
CA VAL A 68 -5.68 -1.39 16.28
C VAL A 68 -5.47 -2.08 14.91
N ILE A 69 -5.39 -1.30 13.83
CA ILE A 69 -5.11 -1.85 12.49
C ILE A 69 -3.70 -2.44 12.45
N VAL A 70 -2.71 -1.71 12.96
CA VAL A 70 -1.30 -2.15 12.98
C VAL A 70 -1.15 -3.41 13.83
N GLU A 71 -1.75 -3.45 15.00
CA GLU A 71 -1.74 -4.62 15.88
C GLU A 71 -2.34 -5.85 15.17
N HIS A 72 -3.48 -5.68 14.52
CA HIS A 72 -4.10 -6.76 13.75
C HIS A 72 -3.20 -7.24 12.59
N MET A 73 -2.54 -6.32 11.89
CA MET A 73 -1.61 -6.65 10.81
C MET A 73 -0.36 -7.37 11.34
N ALA A 74 0.12 -6.97 12.51
CA ALA A 74 1.27 -7.58 13.19
C ALA A 74 0.93 -8.90 13.90
N ASN A 75 -0.31 -9.35 13.84
CA ASN A 75 -0.69 -10.63 14.41
C ASN A 75 0.15 -11.77 13.83
N THR A 76 0.59 -12.69 14.68
CA THR A 76 1.48 -13.81 14.35
C THR A 76 1.03 -14.59 13.10
N ARG A 77 -0.28 -14.81 12.95
CA ARG A 77 -0.83 -15.51 11.79
C ARG A 77 -0.59 -14.77 10.47
N ASN A 78 -0.71 -13.45 10.49
CA ASN A 78 -0.49 -12.61 9.31
C ASN A 78 1.01 -12.51 8.99
N ILE A 79 1.87 -12.40 9.99
CA ILE A 79 3.33 -12.36 9.82
C ILE A 79 3.86 -13.64 9.17
N HIS A 80 3.38 -14.82 9.59
CA HIS A 80 3.82 -16.08 8.97
C HIS A 80 3.42 -16.19 7.49
N ARG A 81 2.28 -15.65 7.13
CA ARG A 81 1.81 -15.66 5.74
C ARG A 81 2.41 -14.54 4.90
N TYR A 82 2.65 -13.40 5.53
CA TYR A 82 3.16 -12.17 4.90
C TYR A 82 4.37 -11.64 5.66
N PRO A 83 5.56 -12.25 5.46
CA PRO A 83 6.77 -11.84 6.17
C PRO A 83 7.25 -10.45 5.78
N GLN A 84 6.80 -9.94 4.64
CA GLN A 84 7.10 -8.62 4.13
C GLN A 84 5.84 -7.91 3.66
N MET A 85 5.77 -6.61 3.89
CA MET A 85 4.69 -5.77 3.39
C MET A 85 5.24 -4.49 2.78
N TYR A 86 4.79 -4.21 1.56
CA TYR A 86 4.95 -2.89 0.95
C TYR A 86 3.70 -2.05 1.22
N LEU A 87 3.89 -0.90 1.83
CA LEU A 87 2.81 0.06 2.03
C LEU A 87 2.57 0.86 0.75
N THR A 88 1.38 1.42 0.64
CA THR A 88 0.99 2.21 -0.53
C THR A 88 1.83 3.47 -0.69
N THR A 89 1.95 3.94 -1.92
CA THR A 89 2.59 5.21 -2.22
C THR A 89 1.82 6.38 -1.59
N VAL A 90 2.52 7.25 -0.90
CA VAL A 90 1.97 8.45 -0.27
C VAL A 90 2.57 9.67 -0.93
N ARG A 91 1.77 10.71 -1.11
CA ARG A 91 2.26 12.00 -1.60
C ARG A 91 3.17 12.63 -0.55
N ALA A 92 4.30 13.21 -0.97
CA ALA A 92 5.27 13.82 -0.07
C ALA A 92 4.67 14.90 0.85
N HIS A 93 3.69 15.66 0.35
CA HIS A 93 3.00 16.69 1.13
C HIS A 93 1.84 16.19 2.00
N ASN A 94 1.58 14.88 2.05
CA ASN A 94 0.66 14.29 3.01
C ASN A 94 1.40 13.97 4.31
N PHE A 95 1.74 15.03 5.05
CA PHE A 95 2.56 14.94 6.26
C PHE A 95 1.96 14.04 7.34
N GLU A 96 0.62 13.95 7.42
CA GLU A 96 -0.04 13.06 8.38
C GLU A 96 0.28 11.59 8.10
N ALA A 97 0.11 11.16 6.84
CA ALA A 97 0.40 9.78 6.46
C ALA A 97 1.90 9.47 6.52
N VAL A 98 2.75 10.42 6.09
CA VAL A 98 4.22 10.30 6.20
C VAL A 98 4.62 10.15 7.66
N GLY A 99 4.10 10.99 8.56
CA GLY A 99 4.39 10.92 10.00
C GLY A 99 3.96 9.61 10.65
N VAL A 100 2.89 8.98 10.16
CA VAL A 100 2.49 7.65 10.59
C VAL A 100 3.52 6.61 10.16
N TYR A 101 3.99 6.64 8.92
CA TYR A 101 4.99 5.70 8.41
C TYR A 101 6.33 5.84 9.11
N GLN A 102 6.75 7.06 9.42
CA GLN A 102 7.95 7.33 10.21
C GLN A 102 7.85 6.73 11.63
N LYS A 103 6.71 6.90 12.30
CA LYS A 103 6.47 6.30 13.63
C LYS A 103 6.50 4.77 13.62
N LEU A 104 6.18 4.16 12.48
CA LEU A 104 6.27 2.71 12.29
C LEU A 104 7.66 2.25 11.85
N ASN A 105 8.62 3.14 11.74
CA ASN A 105 9.97 2.86 11.23
C ASN A 105 9.95 2.17 9.86
N VAL A 106 9.06 2.64 8.97
CA VAL A 106 8.95 2.14 7.61
C VAL A 106 10.03 2.76 6.74
N ASN A 107 10.79 1.91 6.05
CA ASN A 107 11.82 2.37 5.12
C ASN A 107 11.21 2.78 3.77
N VAL A 108 11.72 3.85 3.19
CA VAL A 108 11.35 4.26 1.83
C VAL A 108 11.99 3.29 0.83
N ASP A 109 11.17 2.59 0.04
CA ASP A 109 11.63 1.66 -0.98
C ASP A 109 11.80 2.38 -2.33
N ARG A 110 10.86 3.28 -2.68
CA ARG A 110 10.85 3.96 -3.97
C ARG A 110 10.26 5.36 -3.87
N ILE A 111 10.83 6.25 -4.67
CA ILE A 111 10.32 7.60 -4.90
C ILE A 111 9.77 7.65 -6.33
N HIS A 112 8.50 8.04 -6.47
CA HIS A 112 7.84 8.23 -7.75
C HIS A 112 7.72 9.71 -8.06
N VAL A 113 8.23 10.13 -9.20
CA VAL A 113 8.12 11.51 -9.67
C VAL A 113 7.14 11.57 -10.84
N ALA A 114 6.12 12.40 -10.72
CA ALA A 114 5.18 12.67 -11.80
C ALA A 114 5.60 13.92 -12.56
N TYR A 115 5.81 13.78 -13.86
CA TYR A 115 6.14 14.90 -14.75
C TYR A 115 4.87 15.38 -15.44
N ARG A 116 4.71 16.70 -15.55
CA ARG A 116 3.64 17.33 -16.31
C ARG A 116 4.23 18.19 -17.40
N LYS A 117 3.64 18.15 -18.59
CA LYS A 117 3.99 19.02 -19.71
C LYS A 117 2.70 19.64 -20.26
N PRO A 118 2.60 20.97 -20.42
CA PRO A 118 1.46 21.55 -21.11
C PRO A 118 1.51 21.13 -22.58
N LEU A 119 0.35 20.80 -23.13
CA LEU A 119 0.21 20.45 -24.55
C LEU A 119 -0.12 21.68 -25.41
N LYS A 120 -0.46 22.80 -24.76
CA LYS A 120 -0.71 24.10 -25.43
C LYS A 120 0.09 25.16 -24.70
N ASP A 121 0.59 26.13 -25.44
CA ASP A 121 1.31 27.28 -24.89
C ASP A 121 0.35 28.14 -24.04
N GLY A 122 0.88 28.76 -22.99
CA GLY A 122 0.12 29.63 -22.11
C GLY A 122 -0.67 28.95 -21.00
N ILE A 123 -0.65 27.59 -20.88
CA ILE A 123 -1.22 26.91 -19.74
C ILE A 123 -0.17 26.85 -18.64
N PRO A 124 -0.42 27.46 -17.45
CA PRO A 124 0.52 27.38 -16.35
C PRO A 124 0.60 25.93 -15.84
N VAL A 125 1.82 25.43 -15.69
CA VAL A 125 2.07 24.15 -15.01
C VAL A 125 2.53 24.49 -13.61
N GLU A 126 1.73 24.14 -12.62
CA GLU A 126 2.15 24.24 -11.23
C GLU A 126 3.36 23.36 -11.01
N SER A 127 4.49 23.95 -10.69
CA SER A 127 5.67 23.25 -10.21
C SER A 127 5.50 22.98 -8.71
N PHE A 128 5.53 21.72 -8.33
CA PHE A 128 5.65 21.37 -6.92
C PHE A 128 7.14 21.30 -6.60
N GLU A 129 7.60 22.15 -5.70
CA GLU A 129 8.94 21.99 -5.14
C GLU A 129 8.94 20.67 -4.33
N PHE A 130 9.85 19.79 -4.69
CA PHE A 130 10.07 18.57 -3.94
C PHE A 130 10.89 18.94 -2.70
N THR A 131 10.24 19.15 -1.60
CA THR A 131 10.89 19.15 -0.28
C THR A 131 11.04 17.70 0.15
N GLU A 132 12.27 17.25 0.27
CA GLU A 132 12.53 15.92 0.83
C GLU A 132 11.93 15.84 2.24
N PRO A 133 11.02 14.91 2.49
CA PRO A 133 10.35 14.81 3.79
C PRO A 133 11.22 14.11 4.85
N TYR A 134 12.53 13.93 4.59
CA TYR A 134 13.43 13.15 5.44
C TYR A 134 14.69 13.91 5.82
#